data_9ad5e6a67727767f5ddc42450af958f6
#
_entry.id   9ad5e6a67727767f5ddc42450af958f6
#
_cell.length_a   1.000
_cell.length_b   1.000
_cell.length_c   1.000
_cell.angle_alpha   90.00
_cell.angle_beta   90.00
_cell.angle_gamma   90.00
#
_symmetry.space_group_name_H-M   'P 1'
#
loop_
_entity.id
_entity.type
_entity.pdbx_description
1 polymer ?
#
loop_
_entity_poly.entity_id
_entity_poly.type
_entity_poly.pdbx_seq_one_letter_code
_entity_poly.pdbx_strand_id
1 'polypeptide(L)'
;MRKDEGKTCAFCHGGRVYPEYTGEYWGNADVHYQKGMMCMDCNTMDELHGDGKAYALKEEVRDRPRCTDCHEPGRETKLTAQVAHIKHGKNASCYSCHSAGEYRQCYDCHLGGGSQAKPGFILGTSPRNRQEITTLRIIPTVRESFKPAGIQQANFDALPNYWDAPIHNIRKRTERTRNCDTCHEDRKGFLTMETLLKNSSRVNLELIHKMKSIPINK
;
A
#
# COMPACT_ATOMS: atom_id res chain seq x y z
N MET A 1 21.34 21.20 6.90
CA MET A 1 19.90 21.60 7.00
C MET A 1 19.36 21.10 8.34
N ARG A 2 18.73 21.93 9.16
CA ARG A 2 18.02 21.46 10.35
C ARG A 2 16.87 20.57 9.85
N LYS A 3 16.79 19.33 10.31
CA LYS A 3 15.63 18.49 10.10
C LYS A 3 14.46 19.15 10.86
N ASP A 4 13.44 19.60 10.15
CA ASP A 4 12.27 20.28 10.71
C ASP A 4 11.19 19.29 11.18
N GLU A 5 11.58 18.07 11.48
CA GLU A 5 10.69 16.97 11.88
C GLU A 5 9.62 16.65 10.83
N GLY A 6 9.87 16.97 9.57
CA GLY A 6 8.93 16.75 8.46
C GLY A 6 7.79 17.77 8.39
N LYS A 7 7.84 18.84 9.17
CA LYS A 7 6.78 19.88 9.19
C LYS A 7 6.59 20.55 7.85
N THR A 8 7.68 20.86 7.15
CA THR A 8 7.60 21.42 5.79
C THR A 8 6.87 20.45 4.85
N CYS A 9 7.16 19.15 4.91
CA CYS A 9 6.49 18.14 4.09
C CYS A 9 5.01 18.00 4.47
N ALA A 10 4.68 18.18 5.74
CA ALA A 10 3.32 18.08 6.25
C ALA A 10 2.37 19.14 5.68
N PHE A 11 2.85 20.28 5.20
CA PHE A 11 2.00 21.25 4.51
C PHE A 11 1.25 20.63 3.33
N CYS A 12 1.90 19.79 2.55
CA CYS A 12 1.28 19.11 1.41
C CYS A 12 0.85 17.68 1.74
N HIS A 13 1.59 16.98 2.60
CA HIS A 13 1.38 15.57 2.92
C HIS A 13 0.70 15.33 4.29
N GLY A 14 0.26 16.38 4.97
CA GLY A 14 -0.33 16.31 6.31
C GLY A 14 -1.69 15.64 6.39
N GLY A 15 -2.41 15.54 5.27
CA GLY A 15 -3.73 14.89 5.24
C GLY A 15 -3.68 13.38 5.41
N ARG A 16 -2.60 12.72 4.97
CA ARG A 16 -2.47 11.26 5.02
C ARG A 16 -1.10 10.79 5.46
N VAL A 17 -0.06 11.11 4.69
CA VAL A 17 1.26 10.50 4.83
C VAL A 17 1.92 10.86 6.17
N TYR A 18 1.87 12.12 6.54
CA TYR A 18 2.48 12.59 7.79
C TYR A 18 1.84 11.94 9.03
N PRO A 19 0.51 12.01 9.24
CA PRO A 19 -0.12 11.39 10.40
C PRO A 19 -0.04 9.83 10.37
N GLU A 20 0.06 9.22 9.21
CA GLU A 20 0.33 7.80 9.08
C GLU A 20 1.73 7.46 9.60
N TYR A 21 2.74 8.26 9.25
CA TYR A 21 4.13 8.07 9.65
C TYR A 21 4.36 8.36 11.13
N THR A 22 3.81 9.45 11.62
CA THR A 22 3.93 9.88 13.04
C THR A 22 3.04 9.09 13.99
N GLY A 23 2.03 8.38 13.46
CA GLY A 23 1.04 7.65 14.26
C GLY A 23 0.01 8.54 14.94
N GLU A 24 -0.15 9.78 14.49
CA GLU A 24 -1.02 10.78 15.10
C GLU A 24 -2.46 10.32 15.28
N TYR A 25 -3.01 9.59 14.27
CA TYR A 25 -4.40 9.14 14.32
C TYR A 25 -4.60 7.78 14.99
N TRP A 26 -3.57 6.93 15.04
CA TRP A 26 -3.69 5.54 15.50
C TRP A 26 -2.80 5.20 16.69
N GLY A 27 -2.14 6.21 17.26
CA GLY A 27 -1.35 6.07 18.47
C GLY A 27 -0.04 5.30 18.32
N ASN A 28 0.29 4.88 17.11
CA ASN A 28 1.46 4.05 16.83
C ASN A 28 2.22 4.56 15.61
N ALA A 29 3.35 5.21 15.83
CA ALA A 29 4.21 5.73 14.78
C ALA A 29 4.94 4.63 13.99
N ASP A 30 5.35 4.93 12.76
CA ASP A 30 6.25 4.10 11.97
C ASP A 30 7.53 3.75 12.74
N VAL A 31 8.08 2.56 12.50
CA VAL A 31 9.30 2.10 13.20
C VAL A 31 10.51 2.97 12.90
N HIS A 32 10.59 3.56 11.71
CA HIS A 32 11.67 4.46 11.32
C HIS A 32 11.51 5.84 11.97
N TYR A 33 10.27 6.35 12.08
CA TYR A 33 9.98 7.55 12.82
C TYR A 33 10.38 7.42 14.31
N GLN A 34 10.05 6.28 14.94
CA GLN A 34 10.45 5.99 16.32
C GLN A 34 11.97 5.97 16.51
N LYS A 35 12.73 5.75 15.44
CA LYS A 35 14.21 5.78 15.42
C LYS A 35 14.77 7.15 15.01
N GLY A 36 13.91 8.16 14.87
CA GLY A 36 14.30 9.52 14.53
C GLY A 36 14.56 9.75 13.04
N MET A 37 14.16 8.82 12.16
CA MET A 37 14.23 9.05 10.71
C MET A 37 13.10 9.97 10.26
N MET A 38 13.41 10.86 9.32
CA MET A 38 12.47 11.83 8.75
C MET A 38 12.26 11.58 7.26
N CYS A 39 11.35 12.32 6.65
CA CYS A 39 10.96 12.13 5.25
C CYS A 39 12.16 12.07 4.30
N MET A 40 13.14 12.99 4.48
CA MET A 40 14.32 13.10 3.63
C MET A 40 15.44 12.09 3.94
N ASP A 41 15.26 11.21 4.91
CA ASP A 41 16.18 10.09 5.12
C ASP A 41 15.90 8.94 4.14
N CYS A 42 14.71 8.93 3.55
CA CYS A 42 14.29 7.96 2.54
C CYS A 42 14.06 8.60 1.16
N ASN A 43 13.41 9.76 1.12
CA ASN A 43 12.97 10.40 -0.13
C ASN A 43 13.92 11.52 -0.54
N THR A 44 14.12 11.70 -1.85
CA THR A 44 14.82 12.84 -2.41
C THR A 44 13.82 13.87 -2.94
N MET A 45 14.29 15.13 -3.13
CA MET A 45 13.45 16.16 -3.74
C MET A 45 13.07 15.80 -5.18
N ASP A 46 14.02 15.24 -5.93
CA ASP A 46 13.81 14.87 -7.33
C ASP A 46 12.81 13.70 -7.46
N GLU A 47 12.86 12.74 -6.54
CA GLU A 47 11.88 11.64 -6.50
C GLU A 47 10.47 12.14 -6.21
N LEU A 48 10.33 13.07 -5.27
CA LEU A 48 9.02 13.55 -4.81
C LEU A 48 8.40 14.61 -5.73
N HIS A 49 9.22 15.53 -6.23
CA HIS A 49 8.75 16.71 -6.95
C HIS A 49 9.19 16.72 -8.43
N GLY A 50 9.92 15.69 -8.85
CA GLY A 50 10.38 15.51 -10.21
C GLY A 50 11.77 16.11 -10.46
N ASP A 51 12.49 15.48 -11.39
CA ASP A 51 13.81 15.85 -11.88
C ASP A 51 13.73 16.59 -13.25
N GLY A 52 12.55 17.06 -13.62
CA GLY A 52 12.28 17.69 -14.90
C GLY A 52 12.00 16.73 -16.06
N LYS A 53 12.01 15.41 -15.81
CA LYS A 53 11.67 14.40 -16.82
C LYS A 53 10.23 13.94 -16.67
N ALA A 54 9.61 13.56 -17.78
CA ALA A 54 8.31 12.91 -17.77
C ALA A 54 8.49 11.38 -17.66
N TYR A 55 7.83 10.77 -16.71
CA TYR A 55 7.78 9.32 -16.53
C TYR A 55 6.38 8.81 -16.80
N ALA A 56 6.26 7.73 -17.56
CA ALA A 56 4.96 7.08 -17.78
C ALA A 56 4.53 6.26 -16.57
N LEU A 57 5.49 5.68 -15.85
CA LEU A 57 5.25 4.83 -14.69
C LEU A 57 6.14 5.27 -13.51
N LYS A 58 5.60 5.12 -12.31
CA LYS A 58 6.33 5.39 -11.06
C LYS A 58 7.62 4.55 -10.95
N GLU A 59 7.62 3.36 -11.51
CA GLU A 59 8.75 2.43 -11.49
C GLU A 59 9.97 2.91 -12.27
N GLU A 60 9.77 3.84 -13.21
CA GLU A 60 10.82 4.44 -14.02
C GLU A 60 11.63 5.51 -13.26
N VAL A 61 11.09 6.01 -12.15
CA VAL A 61 11.80 6.95 -11.28
C VAL A 61 12.93 6.23 -10.55
N ARG A 62 14.18 6.58 -10.90
CA ARG A 62 15.38 5.85 -10.45
C ARG A 62 15.64 5.98 -8.95
N ASP A 63 15.45 7.17 -8.42
CA ASP A 63 15.84 7.51 -7.04
C ASP A 63 14.76 7.21 -6.01
N ARG A 64 13.77 6.39 -6.39
CA ARG A 64 12.72 5.96 -5.48
C ARG A 64 13.28 5.09 -4.36
N PRO A 65 12.98 5.39 -3.07
CA PRO A 65 13.49 4.64 -1.93
C PRO A 65 12.96 3.19 -1.94
N ARG A 66 13.86 2.26 -1.68
CA ARG A 66 13.55 0.84 -1.55
C ARG A 66 13.96 0.37 -0.16
N CYS A 67 13.19 -0.53 0.41
CA CYS A 67 13.54 -1.14 1.70
C CYS A 67 14.92 -1.81 1.64
N THR A 68 15.27 -2.38 0.50
CA THR A 68 16.55 -3.09 0.28
C THR A 68 17.76 -2.18 0.12
N ASP A 69 17.57 -0.86 0.05
CA ASP A 69 18.70 0.08 0.06
C ASP A 69 19.39 0.12 1.44
N CYS A 70 18.65 -0.27 2.49
CA CYS A 70 19.15 -0.32 3.87
C CYS A 70 18.99 -1.70 4.52
N HIS A 71 18.06 -2.53 4.06
CA HIS A 71 17.76 -3.84 4.64
C HIS A 71 18.23 -4.97 3.73
N GLU A 72 18.76 -6.04 4.34
CA GLU A 72 19.18 -7.27 3.67
C GLU A 72 18.24 -8.42 4.08
N PRO A 73 17.07 -8.58 3.42
CA PRO A 73 16.15 -9.67 3.72
C PRO A 73 16.80 -11.03 3.46
N GLY A 74 16.56 -11.99 4.37
CA GLY A 74 17.14 -13.32 4.30
C GLY A 74 18.40 -13.51 5.15
N ARG A 75 18.91 -12.44 5.79
CA ARG A 75 20.04 -12.50 6.74
C ARG A 75 19.63 -12.42 8.21
N GLU A 76 18.36 -12.62 8.49
CA GLU A 76 17.84 -12.59 9.85
C GLU A 76 18.40 -13.76 10.67
N THR A 77 18.65 -13.51 11.96
CA THR A 77 19.10 -14.56 12.90
C THR A 77 18.00 -15.58 13.21
N LYS A 78 16.73 -15.19 13.11
CA LYS A 78 15.60 -16.07 13.32
C LYS A 78 15.27 -16.85 12.04
N LEU A 79 15.40 -18.16 12.07
CA LEU A 79 15.21 -19.04 10.92
C LEU A 79 13.82 -18.87 10.26
N THR A 80 12.75 -18.72 11.04
CA THR A 80 11.39 -18.53 10.50
C THR A 80 11.27 -17.23 9.69
N ALA A 81 11.92 -16.15 10.11
CA ALA A 81 11.93 -14.89 9.37
C ALA A 81 12.77 -15.02 8.08
N GLN A 82 13.93 -15.66 8.18
CA GLN A 82 14.80 -15.93 7.03
C GLN A 82 14.05 -16.73 5.96
N VAL A 83 13.40 -17.83 6.34
CA VAL A 83 12.61 -18.66 5.43
C VAL A 83 11.48 -17.86 4.79
N ALA A 84 10.75 -17.04 5.57
CA ALA A 84 9.68 -16.20 5.06
C ALA A 84 10.20 -15.24 3.99
N HIS A 85 11.30 -14.52 4.22
CA HIS A 85 11.88 -13.60 3.25
C HIS A 85 12.36 -14.31 1.98
N ILE A 86 13.03 -15.46 2.10
CA ILE A 86 13.49 -16.25 0.96
C ILE A 86 12.32 -16.72 0.10
N LYS A 87 11.23 -17.17 0.73
CA LYS A 87 10.06 -17.72 0.02
C LYS A 87 9.19 -16.65 -0.62
N HIS A 88 9.04 -15.48 0.02
CA HIS A 88 8.10 -14.44 -0.41
C HIS A 88 8.78 -13.26 -1.13
N GLY A 89 10.07 -13.06 -0.96
CA GLY A 89 10.78 -11.87 -1.42
C GLY A 89 10.74 -11.58 -2.92
N LYS A 90 10.33 -12.56 -3.73
CA LYS A 90 10.14 -12.38 -5.18
C LYS A 90 8.70 -12.07 -5.58
N ASN A 91 7.73 -12.44 -4.73
CA ASN A 91 6.31 -12.46 -5.10
C ASN A 91 5.44 -11.63 -4.15
N ALA A 92 6.01 -11.02 -3.14
CA ALA A 92 5.30 -10.15 -2.20
C ALA A 92 6.14 -8.92 -1.87
N SER A 93 5.51 -7.75 -1.93
CA SER A 93 6.14 -6.52 -1.47
C SER A 93 6.38 -6.56 0.04
N CYS A 94 7.37 -5.82 0.52
CA CYS A 94 7.63 -5.69 1.96
C CYS A 94 6.40 -5.19 2.73
N TYR A 95 5.61 -4.32 2.09
CA TYR A 95 4.37 -3.78 2.63
C TYR A 95 3.32 -4.86 2.93
N SER A 96 3.30 -5.96 2.16
CA SER A 96 2.34 -7.05 2.35
C SER A 96 2.41 -7.66 3.75
N CYS A 97 3.59 -7.68 4.36
CA CYS A 97 3.81 -8.22 5.70
C CYS A 97 4.03 -7.14 6.75
N HIS A 98 4.76 -6.07 6.42
CA HIS A 98 5.26 -5.10 7.38
C HIS A 98 4.43 -3.84 7.54
N SER A 99 3.35 -3.66 6.79
CA SER A 99 2.46 -2.51 6.97
C SER A 99 1.44 -2.73 8.09
N ALA A 100 1.11 -1.66 8.81
CA ALA A 100 0.04 -1.72 9.82
C ALA A 100 -1.37 -1.82 9.19
N GLY A 101 -1.51 -1.48 7.91
CA GLY A 101 -2.79 -1.57 7.20
C GLY A 101 -3.79 -0.47 7.50
N GLU A 102 -3.36 0.57 8.19
CA GLU A 102 -4.20 1.69 8.61
C GLU A 102 -3.77 2.97 7.90
N TYR A 103 -4.73 3.73 7.40
CA TYR A 103 -4.53 5.09 6.92
C TYR A 103 -5.84 5.87 6.92
N ARG A 104 -5.75 7.21 6.96
CA ARG A 104 -6.91 8.08 6.83
C ARG A 104 -7.35 8.18 5.38
N GLN A 105 -8.65 8.03 5.15
CA GLN A 105 -9.29 8.34 3.88
C GLN A 105 -9.93 9.72 3.92
N CYS A 106 -9.77 10.48 2.83
CA CYS A 106 -10.41 11.78 2.66
C CYS A 106 -11.70 11.67 1.83
N TYR A 107 -12.04 10.50 1.37
CA TYR A 107 -13.08 10.27 0.38
C TYR A 107 -14.49 10.44 0.93
N ASP A 108 -14.72 10.14 2.21
CA ASP A 108 -16.04 10.29 2.82
C ASP A 108 -16.52 11.74 2.78
N CYS A 109 -15.58 12.70 2.81
CA CYS A 109 -15.89 14.12 2.70
C CYS A 109 -15.87 14.64 1.26
N HIS A 110 -14.99 14.09 0.41
CA HIS A 110 -14.74 14.66 -0.92
C HIS A 110 -15.53 14.02 -2.08
N LEU A 111 -16.00 12.80 -1.93
CA LEU A 111 -16.78 12.10 -2.95
C LEU A 111 -18.28 11.99 -2.62
N GLY A 112 -18.70 12.54 -1.50
CA GLY A 112 -20.12 12.59 -1.12
C GLY A 112 -20.73 11.20 -0.88
N GLY A 113 -22.07 11.12 -0.92
CA GLY A 113 -22.84 9.95 -0.53
C GLY A 113 -22.67 8.68 -1.39
N GLY A 114 -21.79 8.68 -2.38
CA GLY A 114 -21.43 7.50 -3.17
C GLY A 114 -20.20 6.77 -2.71
N SER A 115 -19.43 7.33 -1.77
CA SER A 115 -18.22 6.73 -1.26
C SER A 115 -18.52 5.68 -0.19
N GLN A 116 -18.29 4.42 -0.52
CA GLN A 116 -18.44 3.28 0.40
C GLN A 116 -17.10 2.66 0.81
N ALA A 117 -16.00 3.34 0.53
CA ALA A 117 -14.68 2.79 0.81
C ALA A 117 -14.37 2.84 2.31
N LYS A 118 -14.06 1.69 2.86
CA LYS A 118 -13.56 1.60 4.23
C LYS A 118 -12.10 2.09 4.27
N PRO A 119 -11.68 2.78 5.34
CA PRO A 119 -10.27 3.09 5.56
C PRO A 119 -9.44 1.82 5.60
N GLY A 120 -8.21 1.90 5.08
CA GLY A 120 -7.26 0.81 5.16
C GLY A 120 -6.72 0.34 3.82
N PHE A 121 -5.73 -0.53 3.91
CA PHE A 121 -5.17 -1.20 2.75
C PHE A 121 -5.69 -2.63 2.68
N ILE A 122 -5.86 -3.12 1.46
CA ILE A 122 -6.20 -4.50 1.19
C ILE A 122 -5.05 -5.16 0.44
N LEU A 123 -4.84 -6.46 0.65
CA LEU A 123 -3.83 -7.22 -0.09
C LEU A 123 -4.40 -7.73 -1.40
N GLY A 124 -3.64 -7.62 -2.46
CA GLY A 124 -4.02 -8.14 -3.76
C GLY A 124 -2.84 -8.19 -4.72
N THR A 125 -3.10 -8.64 -5.93
CA THR A 125 -2.11 -8.59 -7.01
C THR A 125 -1.87 -7.15 -7.42
N SER A 126 -0.62 -6.75 -7.57
CA SER A 126 -0.27 -5.41 -8.02
C SER A 126 -0.84 -5.13 -9.42
N PRO A 127 -1.49 -3.99 -9.65
CA PRO A 127 -1.91 -3.59 -11.00
C PRO A 127 -0.73 -3.31 -11.93
N ARG A 128 0.46 -3.08 -11.37
CA ARG A 128 1.69 -2.77 -12.11
C ARG A 128 2.58 -3.99 -12.32
N ASN A 129 2.60 -4.90 -11.35
CA ASN A 129 3.36 -6.14 -11.42
C ASN A 129 2.47 -7.33 -11.06
N ARG A 130 1.94 -8.00 -12.07
CA ARG A 130 0.98 -9.12 -11.90
C ARG A 130 1.55 -10.35 -11.20
N GLN A 131 2.84 -10.38 -10.91
CA GLN A 131 3.50 -11.46 -10.18
C GLN A 131 3.65 -11.14 -8.69
N GLU A 132 3.34 -9.92 -8.27
CA GLU A 132 3.57 -9.43 -6.92
C GLU A 132 2.26 -9.24 -6.15
N ILE A 133 2.22 -9.73 -4.92
CA ILE A 133 1.22 -9.37 -3.92
C ILE A 133 1.69 -8.08 -3.24
N THR A 134 0.80 -7.10 -3.16
CA THR A 134 1.10 -5.83 -2.51
C THR A 134 -0.10 -5.30 -1.74
N THR A 135 0.13 -4.23 -1.01
CA THR A 135 -0.92 -3.44 -0.39
C THR A 135 -1.54 -2.49 -1.40
N LEU A 136 -2.84 -2.56 -1.51
CA LEU A 136 -3.64 -1.77 -2.43
C LEU A 136 -4.47 -0.75 -1.67
N ARG A 137 -4.44 0.50 -2.13
CA ARG A 137 -5.34 1.55 -1.70
C ARG A 137 -6.58 1.55 -2.59
N ILE A 138 -7.75 1.69 -1.98
CA ILE A 138 -9.00 1.79 -2.71
C ILE A 138 -9.19 3.24 -3.20
N ILE A 139 -9.55 3.38 -4.47
CA ILE A 139 -10.10 4.61 -5.04
C ILE A 139 -11.60 4.37 -5.13
N PRO A 140 -12.42 5.00 -4.30
CA PRO A 140 -13.83 4.62 -4.11
C PRO A 140 -14.76 5.13 -5.21
N THR A 141 -14.23 5.59 -6.33
CA THR A 141 -15.03 5.96 -7.49
C THR A 141 -15.72 4.72 -8.04
N VAL A 142 -17.04 4.70 -8.01
CA VAL A 142 -17.86 3.64 -8.61
C VAL A 142 -18.42 4.10 -9.94
N ARG A 143 -18.97 3.15 -10.69
CA ARG A 143 -19.61 3.46 -11.99
C ARG A 143 -20.68 4.54 -11.81
N GLU A 144 -20.66 5.51 -12.70
CA GLU A 144 -21.56 6.66 -12.71
C GLU A 144 -21.45 7.64 -11.52
N SER A 145 -20.37 7.56 -10.70
CA SER A 145 -20.16 8.50 -9.59
C SER A 145 -20.27 9.96 -9.96
N PHE A 146 -19.90 10.34 -11.18
CA PHE A 146 -19.92 11.73 -11.67
C PHE A 146 -21.09 12.03 -12.61
N LYS A 147 -22.02 11.10 -12.78
CA LYS A 147 -23.23 11.31 -13.61
C LYS A 147 -24.06 12.53 -13.19
N PRO A 148 -24.26 12.81 -11.89
CA PRO A 148 -24.95 14.02 -11.46
C PRO A 148 -24.26 15.32 -11.90
N ALA A 149 -22.97 15.30 -12.14
CA ALA A 149 -22.18 16.42 -12.68
C ALA A 149 -22.10 16.42 -14.22
N GLY A 150 -22.84 15.56 -14.91
CA GLY A 150 -22.83 15.46 -16.38
C GLY A 150 -21.58 14.79 -16.95
N ILE A 151 -20.73 14.20 -16.13
CA ILE A 151 -19.49 13.58 -16.58
C ILE A 151 -19.71 12.08 -16.85
N GLN A 152 -19.40 11.66 -18.08
CA GLN A 152 -19.41 10.26 -18.47
C GLN A 152 -18.04 9.61 -18.24
N GLN A 153 -18.04 8.43 -17.62
CA GLN A 153 -16.84 7.64 -17.35
C GLN A 153 -16.66 6.57 -18.44
N ALA A 154 -16.44 7.00 -19.69
CA ALA A 154 -16.40 6.11 -20.87
C ALA A 154 -15.42 4.94 -20.74
N ASN A 155 -14.26 5.19 -20.11
CA ASN A 155 -13.19 4.19 -19.94
C ASN A 155 -13.12 3.65 -18.50
N PHE A 156 -14.23 3.64 -17.78
CA PHE A 156 -14.25 3.25 -16.37
C PHE A 156 -13.66 1.84 -16.12
N ASP A 157 -13.94 0.90 -17.01
CA ASP A 157 -13.44 -0.48 -16.89
C ASP A 157 -11.99 -0.68 -17.38
N ALA A 158 -11.32 0.36 -17.87
CA ALA A 158 -9.92 0.30 -18.30
C ALA A 158 -8.92 0.43 -17.13
N LEU A 159 -9.35 1.01 -16.01
CA LEU A 159 -8.51 1.29 -14.85
C LEU A 159 -9.06 0.63 -13.59
N PRO A 160 -8.20 0.06 -12.74
CA PRO A 160 -8.65 -0.52 -11.47
C PRO A 160 -8.99 0.56 -10.45
N ASN A 161 -9.85 0.22 -9.51
CA ASN A 161 -10.11 1.02 -8.31
C ASN A 161 -9.09 0.77 -7.19
N TYR A 162 -8.25 -0.26 -7.34
CA TYR A 162 -7.27 -0.65 -6.35
C TYR A 162 -5.87 -0.42 -6.90
N TRP A 163 -5.09 0.42 -6.23
CA TRP A 163 -3.78 0.83 -6.68
C TRP A 163 -2.70 0.58 -5.64
N ASP A 164 -1.52 0.21 -6.11
CA ASP A 164 -0.33 0.16 -5.27
C ASP A 164 -0.13 1.50 -4.57
N ALA A 165 0.05 1.43 -3.28
CA ALA A 165 0.34 2.61 -2.50
C ALA A 165 1.44 2.32 -1.49
N PRO A 166 2.51 3.13 -1.48
CA PRO A 166 3.50 3.05 -0.43
C PRO A 166 2.84 3.40 0.91
N ILE A 167 3.10 2.58 1.90
CA ILE A 167 2.62 2.73 3.26
C ILE A 167 3.71 3.37 4.09
N HIS A 168 3.33 4.37 4.90
CA HIS A 168 4.24 5.08 5.79
C HIS A 168 4.02 4.71 7.27
N ASN A 169 3.42 3.55 7.53
CA ASN A 169 3.32 2.97 8.86
C ASN A 169 3.85 1.53 8.83
N ILE A 170 5.17 1.45 8.87
CA ILE A 170 5.90 0.19 8.83
C ILE A 170 6.12 -0.34 10.24
N ARG A 171 5.96 -1.65 10.41
CA ARG A 171 6.13 -2.35 11.67
C ARG A 171 7.03 -3.58 11.49
N LYS A 172 7.96 -3.76 12.41
CA LYS A 172 8.73 -5.01 12.47
C LYS A 172 7.82 -6.21 12.73
N ARG A 173 6.76 -6.02 13.54
CA ARG A 173 5.82 -7.08 13.92
C ARG A 173 4.39 -6.63 13.62
N THR A 174 3.74 -7.33 12.72
CA THR A 174 2.32 -7.22 12.40
C THR A 174 1.65 -8.56 12.66
N GLU A 175 0.34 -8.67 12.53
CA GLU A 175 -0.36 -9.95 12.57
C GLU A 175 0.19 -10.89 11.49
N ARG A 176 0.39 -10.38 10.27
CA ARG A 176 0.91 -11.14 9.12
C ARG A 176 2.36 -11.62 9.26
N THR A 177 3.18 -10.93 10.05
CA THR A 177 4.55 -11.40 10.35
C THR A 177 4.62 -12.38 11.52
N ARG A 178 3.57 -12.52 12.30
CA ARG A 178 3.50 -13.41 13.46
C ARG A 178 2.85 -14.75 13.15
N ASN A 179 1.83 -14.72 12.30
CA ASN A 179 1.01 -15.87 11.98
C ASN A 179 0.88 -16.05 10.46
N CYS A 180 1.39 -17.16 9.96
CA CYS A 180 1.35 -17.51 8.54
C CYS A 180 -0.08 -17.77 8.07
N ASP A 181 -0.94 -18.30 8.94
CA ASP A 181 -2.30 -18.71 8.63
C ASP A 181 -3.19 -17.50 8.29
N THR A 182 -2.84 -16.31 8.81
CA THR A 182 -3.51 -15.05 8.44
C THR A 182 -3.61 -14.86 6.93
N CYS A 183 -2.58 -15.29 6.19
CA CYS A 183 -2.56 -15.24 4.73
C CYS A 183 -2.89 -16.59 4.09
N HIS A 184 -2.32 -17.68 4.62
CA HIS A 184 -2.37 -19.00 3.99
C HIS A 184 -3.68 -19.75 4.21
N GLU A 185 -4.36 -19.51 5.32
CA GLU A 185 -5.65 -20.13 5.62
C GLU A 185 -6.79 -19.11 5.57
N ASP A 186 -6.71 -18.08 6.41
CA ASP A 186 -7.83 -17.15 6.62
C ASP A 186 -8.01 -16.15 5.46
N ARG A 187 -6.97 -15.90 4.67
CA ARG A 187 -6.93 -14.83 3.66
C ARG A 187 -7.39 -13.47 4.17
N LYS A 188 -7.18 -13.23 5.44
CA LYS A 188 -7.61 -12.01 6.10
C LYS A 188 -6.93 -10.79 5.49
N GLY A 189 -7.74 -9.81 5.08
CA GLY A 189 -7.25 -8.59 4.45
C GLY A 189 -6.95 -8.71 2.95
N PHE A 190 -7.22 -9.87 2.32
CA PHE A 190 -7.10 -10.00 0.87
C PHE A 190 -8.33 -9.48 0.13
N LEU A 191 -8.09 -8.97 -1.07
CA LEU A 191 -9.13 -8.68 -2.04
C LEU A 191 -9.75 -9.99 -2.50
N THR A 192 -11.06 -10.13 -2.30
CA THR A 192 -11.86 -11.28 -2.71
C THR A 192 -13.11 -10.79 -3.45
N MET A 193 -13.90 -11.71 -3.98
CA MET A 193 -15.17 -11.36 -4.61
C MET A 193 -16.14 -10.66 -3.64
N GLU A 194 -16.10 -11.06 -2.36
CA GLU A 194 -16.98 -10.53 -1.31
C GLU A 194 -16.53 -9.14 -0.84
N THR A 195 -15.22 -8.85 -0.92
CA THR A 195 -14.65 -7.56 -0.49
C THR A 195 -14.53 -6.55 -1.61
N LEU A 196 -14.79 -6.96 -2.86
CA LEU A 196 -14.83 -6.03 -4.00
C LEU A 196 -15.85 -4.93 -3.78
N LEU A 197 -15.45 -3.70 -4.09
CA LEU A 197 -16.35 -2.56 -4.10
C LEU A 197 -17.45 -2.78 -5.15
N LYS A 198 -18.72 -2.69 -4.73
CA LYS A 198 -19.87 -2.83 -5.65
C LYS A 198 -19.82 -1.76 -6.75
N ASN A 199 -20.21 -2.15 -7.95
CA ASN A 199 -20.20 -1.26 -9.13
C ASN A 199 -18.82 -0.68 -9.48
N SER A 200 -17.75 -1.32 -9.02
CA SER A 200 -16.38 -0.97 -9.34
C SER A 200 -15.97 -1.50 -10.73
N SER A 201 -14.81 -1.09 -11.19
CA SER A 201 -14.25 -1.51 -12.48
C SER A 201 -14.09 -3.03 -12.58
N ARG A 202 -14.39 -3.60 -13.74
CA ARG A 202 -14.25 -5.04 -14.00
C ARG A 202 -12.80 -5.52 -13.93
N VAL A 203 -11.86 -4.66 -14.24
CA VAL A 203 -10.42 -4.99 -14.19
C VAL A 203 -9.94 -5.30 -12.77
N ASN A 204 -10.70 -4.91 -11.74
CA ASN A 204 -10.41 -5.28 -10.36
C ASN A 204 -10.40 -6.79 -10.12
N LEU A 205 -11.12 -7.57 -10.93
CA LEU A 205 -11.12 -9.04 -10.83
C LEU A 205 -9.72 -9.64 -11.06
N GLU A 206 -8.90 -8.98 -11.84
CA GLU A 206 -7.53 -9.41 -12.11
C GLU A 206 -6.59 -9.19 -10.93
N LEU A 207 -6.99 -8.34 -9.96
CA LEU A 207 -6.22 -8.04 -8.76
C LEU A 207 -6.51 -9.00 -7.61
N ILE A 208 -7.56 -9.82 -7.74
CA ILE A 208 -7.84 -10.90 -6.79
C ILE A 208 -6.74 -11.95 -6.91
N HIS A 209 -5.92 -12.05 -5.86
CA HIS A 209 -4.81 -12.99 -5.88
C HIS A 209 -5.30 -14.43 -5.80
N LYS A 210 -4.96 -15.22 -6.82
CA LYS A 210 -5.22 -16.66 -6.86
C LYS A 210 -4.09 -17.39 -6.14
N MET A 211 -4.22 -17.57 -4.84
CA MET A 211 -3.27 -18.38 -4.09
C MET A 211 -3.36 -19.85 -4.58
N LYS A 212 -2.21 -20.41 -4.93
CA LYS A 212 -2.11 -21.85 -5.09
C LYS A 212 -2.32 -22.48 -3.72
N SER A 213 -3.22 -23.44 -3.62
CA SER A 213 -3.33 -24.28 -2.43
C SER A 213 -1.97 -24.92 -2.17
N ILE A 214 -1.35 -24.64 -1.05
CA ILE A 214 -0.18 -25.38 -0.62
C ILE A 214 -0.73 -26.72 -0.12
N PRO A 215 -0.33 -27.86 -0.70
CA PRO A 215 -0.70 -29.14 -0.14
C PRO A 215 -0.06 -29.22 1.26
N ILE A 216 -0.90 -29.16 2.28
CA ILE A 216 -0.48 -29.44 3.66
C ILE A 216 -0.25 -30.94 3.70
N ASN A 217 0.99 -31.37 3.55
CA ASN A 217 1.37 -32.74 3.91
C ASN A 217 1.20 -32.83 5.43
N LYS A 218 0.07 -33.48 5.82
CA LYS A 218 -0.19 -33.88 7.19
C LYS A 218 0.78 -35.00 7.60
#